data_b1755732f0c56e8f22b48ed56eeb3df2
#
_entry.id   b1755732f0c56e8f22b48ed56eeb3df2
#
_cell.length_a   1.000
_cell.length_b   1.000
_cell.length_c   1.000
_cell.angle_alpha   90.00
_cell.angle_beta   90.00
_cell.angle_gamma   90.00
#
_symmetry.space_group_name_H-M   'P 1'
#
loop_
_entity.id
_entity.type
_entity.pdbx_description
1 polymer ?
#
loop_
_entity_poly.entity_id
_entity_poly.type
_entity_poly.pdbx_seq_one_letter_code
_entity_poly.pdbx_strand_id
1 'polypeptide(L)'
;MTRIKKGILTLVSLSLVLIYCLINDPSRDITLTLGLYAGSSWDVPNGESYQVIDQAIKKFEKKYPNVHVEYKSGIIKDDYSSWLANEITKGTIPDVFMVLPDDFNTLSSIGILKNLDRLIKEERIDTSLFYQSALFAGNNGSQYALPYEINPTIMCINHDLLTKEGILSLIHI
;
A
#
# COMPACT_ATOMS: atom_id res chain seq x y z
N MET A 1 40.67 -21.85 -37.97
CA MET A 1 39.38 -22.09 -37.28
C MET A 1 39.29 -21.51 -35.85
N THR A 2 40.34 -21.39 -35.08
CA THR A 2 40.34 -20.91 -33.67
C THR A 2 40.18 -19.41 -33.47
N ARG A 3 40.67 -18.56 -34.40
CA ARG A 3 40.54 -17.09 -34.30
C ARG A 3 39.10 -16.59 -34.54
N ILE A 4 38.39 -17.22 -35.49
CA ILE A 4 37.00 -16.88 -35.82
C ILE A 4 36.08 -17.27 -34.68
N LYS A 5 36.25 -18.42 -34.03
CA LYS A 5 35.49 -18.86 -32.86
C LYS A 5 35.69 -17.94 -31.65
N LYS A 6 36.93 -17.45 -31.44
CA LYS A 6 37.20 -16.47 -30.36
C LYS A 6 36.51 -15.12 -30.65
N GLY A 7 36.51 -14.63 -31.90
CA GLY A 7 35.83 -13.39 -32.27
C GLY A 7 34.30 -13.47 -32.11
N ILE A 8 33.69 -14.59 -32.45
CA ILE A 8 32.25 -14.81 -32.25
C ILE A 8 31.91 -14.86 -30.76
N LEU A 9 32.72 -15.54 -29.95
CA LEU A 9 32.49 -15.64 -28.50
C LEU A 9 32.59 -14.28 -27.80
N THR A 10 33.55 -13.43 -28.20
CA THR A 10 33.67 -12.06 -27.67
C THR A 10 32.53 -11.17 -28.11
N LEU A 11 32.01 -11.28 -29.34
CA LEU A 11 30.84 -10.54 -29.80
C LEU A 11 29.57 -10.93 -29.04
N VAL A 12 29.37 -12.24 -28.79
CA VAL A 12 28.24 -12.73 -28.00
C VAL A 12 28.32 -12.26 -26.54
N SER A 13 29.51 -12.30 -25.92
CA SER A 13 29.66 -11.81 -24.54
C SER A 13 29.43 -10.30 -24.45
N LEU A 14 29.88 -9.52 -25.43
CA LEU A 14 29.66 -8.08 -25.48
C LEU A 14 28.18 -7.74 -25.66
N SER A 15 27.47 -8.48 -26.51
CA SER A 15 26.01 -8.31 -26.69
C SER A 15 25.20 -8.66 -25.43
N LEU A 16 25.60 -9.70 -24.69
CA LEU A 16 24.97 -10.06 -23.42
C LEU A 16 25.20 -9.01 -22.35
N VAL A 17 26.39 -8.42 -22.26
CA VAL A 17 26.69 -7.31 -21.35
C VAL A 17 25.87 -6.07 -21.71
N LEU A 18 25.75 -5.76 -22.99
CA LEU A 18 24.99 -4.62 -23.48
C LEU A 18 23.49 -4.79 -23.19
N ILE A 19 22.96 -5.98 -23.41
CA ILE A 19 21.57 -6.34 -23.07
C ILE A 19 21.35 -6.25 -21.54
N TYR A 20 22.30 -6.75 -20.74
CA TYR A 20 22.25 -6.63 -19.29
C TYR A 20 22.24 -5.16 -18.82
N CYS A 21 23.08 -4.30 -19.40
CA CYS A 21 23.10 -2.87 -19.10
C CYS A 21 21.81 -2.17 -19.52
N LEU A 22 21.21 -2.53 -20.66
CA LEU A 22 19.94 -1.95 -21.13
C LEU A 22 18.74 -2.39 -20.26
N ILE A 23 18.78 -3.61 -19.73
CA ILE A 23 17.71 -4.13 -18.84
C ILE A 23 17.82 -3.52 -17.43
N ASN A 24 19.04 -3.27 -16.95
CA ASN A 24 19.30 -2.73 -15.62
C ASN A 24 19.70 -1.25 -15.66
N ASP A 25 19.18 -0.48 -16.61
CA ASP A 25 19.40 0.96 -16.65
C ASP A 25 18.67 1.62 -15.46
N PRO A 26 19.39 2.18 -14.46
CA PRO A 26 18.79 2.84 -13.30
C PRO A 26 18.12 4.16 -13.67
N SER A 27 18.28 4.66 -14.88
CA SER A 27 17.63 5.89 -15.38
C SER A 27 16.30 5.63 -16.07
N ARG A 28 15.84 4.37 -16.11
CA ARG A 28 14.55 4.04 -16.74
C ARG A 28 13.40 4.59 -15.91
N ASP A 29 12.57 5.40 -16.53
CA ASP A 29 11.35 5.90 -15.91
C ASP A 29 10.41 4.74 -15.55
N ILE A 30 9.94 4.75 -14.32
CA ILE A 30 9.03 3.76 -13.76
C ILE A 30 7.74 4.49 -13.39
N THR A 31 6.61 4.01 -13.86
CA THR A 31 5.30 4.47 -13.39
C THR A 31 4.75 3.44 -12.41
N LEU A 32 4.41 3.89 -11.20
CA LEU A 32 3.73 3.11 -10.18
C LEU A 32 2.28 3.56 -10.10
N THR A 33 1.37 2.60 -10.10
CA THR A 33 -0.06 2.83 -9.93
C THR A 33 -0.48 2.66 -8.48
N LEU A 34 -1.20 3.65 -7.95
CA LEU A 34 -1.69 3.66 -6.57
C LEU A 34 -3.21 3.57 -6.54
N GLY A 35 -3.74 2.52 -5.91
CA GLY A 35 -5.16 2.33 -5.65
C GLY A 35 -5.54 2.90 -4.27
N LEU A 36 -6.38 3.92 -4.25
CA LEU A 36 -6.82 4.54 -3.01
C LEU A 36 -8.27 5.01 -3.12
N TYR A 37 -8.89 5.24 -1.97
CA TYR A 37 -10.17 5.92 -1.86
C TYR A 37 -10.01 7.18 -1.02
N ALA A 38 -10.92 8.13 -1.17
CA ALA A 38 -11.02 9.30 -0.31
C ALA A 38 -12.49 9.66 -0.09
N GLY A 39 -12.85 9.81 1.18
CA GLY A 39 -14.22 10.04 1.59
C GLY A 39 -15.07 8.78 1.67
N SER A 40 -16.26 8.93 2.20
CA SER A 40 -17.31 7.91 2.26
C SER A 40 -18.61 8.51 1.76
N SER A 41 -19.68 7.69 1.64
CA SER A 41 -21.01 8.20 1.28
C SER A 41 -21.55 9.26 2.25
N TRP A 42 -21.01 9.31 3.47
CA TRP A 42 -21.32 10.30 4.50
C TRP A 42 -20.46 11.56 4.41
N ASP A 43 -19.29 11.47 3.81
CA ASP A 43 -18.38 12.59 3.63
C ASP A 43 -18.61 13.18 2.25
N VAL A 44 -18.90 14.46 2.18
CA VAL A 44 -18.81 15.19 0.92
C VAL A 44 -17.39 14.97 0.38
N PRO A 45 -17.22 14.63 -0.91
CA PRO A 45 -15.90 14.45 -1.48
C PRO A 45 -15.03 15.65 -1.15
N ASN A 46 -14.17 15.51 -0.16
CA ASN A 46 -13.31 16.59 0.28
C ASN A 46 -12.03 16.53 -0.54
N GLY A 47 -11.81 17.51 -1.41
CA GLY A 47 -10.57 17.65 -2.17
C GLY A 47 -9.31 17.68 -1.27
N GLU A 48 -9.47 18.03 0.01
CA GLU A 48 -8.40 17.99 1.00
C GLU A 48 -7.91 16.56 1.30
N SER A 49 -8.77 15.55 1.18
CA SER A 49 -8.38 14.15 1.40
C SER A 49 -7.26 13.68 0.48
N TYR A 50 -7.19 14.24 -0.73
CA TYR A 50 -6.13 13.94 -1.69
C TYR A 50 -4.87 14.78 -1.47
N GLN A 51 -4.94 15.92 -0.78
CA GLN A 51 -3.77 16.78 -0.57
C GLN A 51 -2.65 16.10 0.19
N VAL A 52 -2.97 15.27 1.18
CA VAL A 52 -1.96 14.52 1.94
C VAL A 52 -1.25 13.51 1.03
N ILE A 53 -2.01 12.82 0.19
CA ILE A 53 -1.50 11.85 -0.78
C ILE A 53 -0.62 12.57 -1.81
N ASP A 54 -1.09 13.67 -2.39
CA ASP A 54 -0.35 14.46 -3.37
C ASP A 54 0.98 14.99 -2.80
N GLN A 55 0.96 15.44 -1.55
CA GLN A 55 2.18 15.88 -0.86
C GLN A 55 3.16 14.71 -0.63
N ALA A 56 2.64 13.53 -0.27
CA ALA A 56 3.45 12.34 -0.10
C ALA A 56 4.06 11.90 -1.44
N ILE A 57 3.28 11.87 -2.52
CA ILE A 57 3.75 11.57 -3.88
C ILE A 57 4.84 12.55 -4.30
N LYS A 58 4.61 13.85 -4.17
CA LYS A 58 5.63 14.88 -4.50
C LYS A 58 6.94 14.68 -3.75
N LYS A 59 6.88 14.31 -2.46
CA LYS A 59 8.08 14.02 -1.66
C LYS A 59 8.78 12.76 -2.13
N PHE A 60 8.01 11.74 -2.50
CA PHE A 60 8.50 10.46 -3.00
C PHE A 60 9.21 10.64 -4.34
N GLU A 61 8.56 11.28 -5.32
CA GLU A 61 9.13 11.55 -6.65
C GLU A 61 10.37 12.46 -6.59
N LYS A 62 10.38 13.43 -5.66
CA LYS A 62 11.60 14.23 -5.41
C LYS A 62 12.77 13.36 -4.93
N LYS A 63 12.50 12.33 -4.15
CA LYS A 63 13.52 11.38 -3.66
C LYS A 63 13.94 10.37 -4.72
N TYR A 64 13.01 10.01 -5.60
CA TYR A 64 13.19 9.03 -6.68
C TYR A 64 12.75 9.64 -8.01
N PRO A 65 13.58 10.48 -8.66
CA PRO A 65 13.19 11.28 -9.82
C PRO A 65 12.79 10.47 -11.07
N ASN A 66 13.20 9.21 -11.13
CA ASN A 66 12.85 8.27 -12.19
C ASN A 66 11.59 7.46 -11.91
N VAL A 67 10.86 7.76 -10.82
CA VAL A 67 9.62 7.09 -10.45
C VAL A 67 8.48 8.09 -10.46
N HIS A 68 7.44 7.80 -11.22
CA HIS A 68 6.19 8.56 -11.27
C HIS A 68 5.07 7.76 -10.62
N VAL A 69 4.22 8.41 -9.83
CA VAL A 69 3.10 7.76 -9.15
C VAL A 69 1.79 8.31 -9.71
N GLU A 70 0.97 7.42 -10.24
CA GLU A 70 -0.36 7.74 -10.78
C GLU A 70 -1.45 7.09 -9.94
N TYR A 71 -2.56 7.79 -9.75
CA TYR A 71 -3.75 7.24 -9.11
C TYR A 71 -5.05 7.76 -9.71
N LYS A 72 -6.11 6.98 -9.57
CA LYS A 72 -7.45 7.38 -9.97
C LYS A 72 -8.17 8.03 -8.79
N SER A 73 -8.50 9.31 -8.92
CA SER A 73 -9.28 10.04 -7.92
C SER A 73 -10.80 9.75 -8.04
N GLY A 74 -11.56 10.12 -7.00
CA GLY A 74 -13.03 10.08 -7.01
C GLY A 74 -13.63 8.73 -6.62
N ILE A 75 -12.84 7.76 -6.18
CA ILE A 75 -13.35 6.50 -5.63
C ILE A 75 -13.66 6.73 -4.17
N ILE A 76 -14.93 6.56 -3.79
CA ILE A 76 -15.36 6.62 -2.38
C ILE A 76 -15.18 5.27 -1.71
N LYS A 77 -15.12 5.28 -0.37
CA LYS A 77 -14.87 4.07 0.43
C LYS A 77 -15.87 2.95 0.15
N ASP A 78 -17.15 3.30 0.03
CA ASP A 78 -18.24 2.33 -0.14
C ASP A 78 -18.16 1.58 -1.47
N ASP A 79 -17.61 2.21 -2.52
CA ASP A 79 -17.44 1.62 -3.84
C ASP A 79 -16.07 0.94 -4.03
N TYR A 80 -15.15 1.14 -3.09
CA TYR A 80 -13.76 0.77 -3.27
C TYR A 80 -13.53 -0.74 -3.41
N SER A 81 -14.17 -1.57 -2.58
CA SER A 81 -14.07 -3.04 -2.68
C SER A 81 -14.54 -3.53 -4.06
N SER A 82 -15.66 -2.99 -4.55
CA SER A 82 -16.19 -3.36 -5.87
C SER A 82 -15.26 -2.90 -7.00
N TRP A 83 -14.70 -1.70 -6.88
CA TRP A 83 -13.73 -1.19 -7.83
C TRP A 83 -12.46 -2.07 -7.86
N LEU A 84 -11.89 -2.39 -6.69
CA LEU A 84 -10.69 -3.21 -6.58
C LEU A 84 -10.92 -4.63 -7.14
N ALA A 85 -12.05 -5.25 -6.83
CA ALA A 85 -12.42 -6.57 -7.37
C ALA A 85 -12.52 -6.54 -8.90
N ASN A 86 -13.02 -5.45 -9.46
CA ASN A 86 -13.08 -5.26 -10.91
C ASN A 86 -11.68 -5.09 -11.55
N GLU A 87 -10.78 -4.34 -10.91
CA GLU A 87 -9.40 -4.20 -11.37
C GLU A 87 -8.64 -5.54 -11.29
N ILE A 88 -8.85 -6.33 -10.22
CA ILE A 88 -8.30 -7.68 -10.10
C ILE A 88 -8.79 -8.57 -11.25
N THR A 89 -10.08 -8.55 -11.53
CA THR A 89 -10.70 -9.38 -12.58
C THR A 89 -10.19 -9.02 -13.97
N LYS A 90 -9.93 -7.74 -14.22
CA LYS A 90 -9.36 -7.25 -15.48
C LYS A 90 -7.85 -7.48 -15.60
N GLY A 91 -7.16 -7.83 -14.52
CA GLY A 91 -5.70 -7.92 -14.49
C GLY A 91 -5.01 -6.55 -14.50
N THR A 92 -5.71 -5.49 -14.08
CA THR A 92 -5.22 -4.11 -13.99
C THR A 92 -5.09 -3.63 -12.54
N ILE A 93 -4.77 -4.57 -11.65
CA ILE A 93 -4.59 -4.28 -10.23
C ILE A 93 -3.46 -3.26 -10.03
N PRO A 94 -3.65 -2.23 -9.19
CA PRO A 94 -2.59 -1.28 -8.89
C PRO A 94 -1.37 -1.92 -8.22
N ASP A 95 -0.19 -1.33 -8.43
CA ASP A 95 1.08 -1.82 -7.84
C ASP A 95 1.07 -1.72 -6.31
N VAL A 96 0.48 -0.63 -5.79
CA VAL A 96 0.24 -0.39 -4.37
C VAL A 96 -1.21 0.02 -4.18
N PHE A 97 -1.90 -0.53 -3.22
CA PHE A 97 -3.30 -0.19 -2.99
C PHE A 97 -3.72 -0.32 -1.53
N MET A 98 -4.74 0.45 -1.15
CA MET A 98 -5.37 0.33 0.15
C MET A 98 -6.16 -0.96 0.25
N VAL A 99 -6.21 -1.54 1.45
CA VAL A 99 -6.99 -2.75 1.73
C VAL A 99 -7.95 -2.45 2.86
N LEU A 100 -9.23 -2.64 2.62
CA LEU A 100 -10.23 -2.53 3.67
C LEU A 100 -10.15 -3.76 4.60
N PRO A 101 -10.42 -3.59 5.91
CA PRO A 101 -10.35 -4.69 6.88
C PRO A 101 -11.16 -5.93 6.46
N ASP A 102 -12.34 -5.71 5.90
CA ASP A 102 -13.25 -6.78 5.49
C ASP A 102 -12.71 -7.59 4.29
N ASP A 103 -11.92 -6.97 3.42
CA ASP A 103 -11.33 -7.60 2.23
C ASP A 103 -10.00 -8.30 2.53
N PHE A 104 -9.34 -7.94 3.63
CA PHE A 104 -7.97 -8.36 3.93
C PHE A 104 -7.78 -9.89 3.92
N ASN A 105 -8.64 -10.61 4.63
CA ASN A 105 -8.54 -12.07 4.73
C ASN A 105 -8.75 -12.75 3.37
N THR A 106 -9.68 -12.27 2.59
CA THR A 106 -9.95 -12.80 1.24
C THR A 106 -8.74 -12.55 0.33
N LEU A 107 -8.28 -11.31 0.23
CA LEU A 107 -7.19 -10.92 -0.67
C LEU A 107 -5.86 -11.59 -0.29
N SER A 108 -5.57 -11.76 1.01
CA SER A 108 -4.38 -12.48 1.46
C SER A 108 -4.45 -13.98 1.15
N SER A 109 -5.62 -14.61 1.33
CA SER A 109 -5.80 -16.06 1.11
C SER A 109 -5.70 -16.46 -0.36
N ILE A 110 -6.18 -15.61 -1.29
CA ILE A 110 -6.10 -15.86 -2.73
C ILE A 110 -4.79 -15.40 -3.37
N GLY A 111 -3.84 -14.88 -2.55
CA GLY A 111 -2.51 -14.52 -3.01
C GLY A 111 -2.40 -13.20 -3.77
N ILE A 112 -3.40 -12.34 -3.67
CA ILE A 112 -3.35 -10.97 -4.24
C ILE A 112 -2.39 -10.08 -3.44
N LEU A 113 -2.36 -10.26 -2.11
CA LEU A 113 -1.45 -9.51 -1.26
C LEU A 113 -0.09 -10.19 -1.18
N LYS A 114 0.96 -9.43 -1.36
CA LYS A 114 2.35 -9.88 -1.21
C LYS A 114 2.72 -9.97 0.27
N ASN A 115 3.38 -11.07 0.66
CA ASN A 115 4.02 -11.16 1.97
C ASN A 115 5.14 -10.11 2.09
N LEU A 116 5.05 -9.25 3.10
CA LEU A 116 5.94 -8.12 3.32
C LEU A 116 7.07 -8.42 4.31
N ASP A 117 7.08 -9.58 4.99
CA ASP A 117 8.04 -9.89 6.07
C ASP A 117 9.49 -9.72 5.63
N ARG A 118 9.81 -10.23 4.42
CA ARG A 118 11.14 -10.10 3.86
C ARG A 118 11.48 -8.64 3.55
N LEU A 119 10.57 -7.92 2.93
CA LEU A 119 10.76 -6.51 2.54
C LEU A 119 10.93 -5.61 3.78
N ILE A 120 10.09 -5.81 4.80
CA ILE A 120 10.17 -5.09 6.08
C ILE A 120 11.57 -5.26 6.69
N LYS A 121 12.10 -6.49 6.66
CA LYS A 121 13.43 -6.79 7.21
C LYS A 121 14.57 -6.23 6.36
N GLU A 122 14.52 -6.41 5.03
CA GLU A 122 15.55 -5.94 4.10
C GLU A 122 15.65 -4.42 4.08
N GLU A 123 14.51 -3.72 4.03
CA GLU A 123 14.42 -2.26 4.02
C GLU A 123 14.48 -1.64 5.42
N ARG A 124 14.60 -2.47 6.46
CA ARG A 124 14.66 -2.04 7.87
C ARG A 124 13.50 -1.10 8.24
N ILE A 125 12.29 -1.44 7.80
CA ILE A 125 11.10 -0.66 8.13
C ILE A 125 10.87 -0.75 9.64
N ASP A 126 10.87 0.40 10.31
CA ASP A 126 10.66 0.47 11.76
C ASP A 126 9.17 0.26 12.07
N THR A 127 8.81 -0.97 12.39
CA THR A 127 7.44 -1.32 12.74
C THR A 127 7.01 -0.81 14.11
N SER A 128 7.93 -0.31 14.95
CA SER A 128 7.59 0.31 16.23
C SER A 128 6.88 1.66 16.08
N LEU A 129 6.97 2.28 14.90
CA LEU A 129 6.24 3.50 14.56
C LEU A 129 4.74 3.30 14.38
N PHE A 130 4.29 2.04 14.24
CA PHE A 130 2.89 1.70 14.11
C PHE A 130 2.32 1.21 15.44
N TYR A 131 1.03 1.48 15.67
CA TYR A 131 0.34 0.82 16.77
C TYR A 131 0.35 -0.69 16.57
N GLN A 132 0.81 -1.43 17.56
CA GLN A 132 0.95 -2.90 17.44
C GLN A 132 -0.39 -3.60 17.15
N SER A 133 -1.48 -3.06 17.69
CA SER A 133 -2.84 -3.56 17.42
C SER A 133 -3.31 -3.32 15.98
N ALA A 134 -2.65 -2.45 15.24
CA ALA A 134 -2.95 -2.16 13.83
C ALA A 134 -2.05 -2.93 12.85
N LEU A 135 -0.98 -3.54 13.35
CA LEU A 135 -0.16 -4.46 12.54
C LEU A 135 -0.93 -5.77 12.39
N PHE A 136 -1.65 -5.87 11.28
CA PHE A 136 -2.46 -7.03 10.99
C PHE A 136 -1.59 -8.14 10.39
N ALA A 137 -1.31 -9.15 11.22
CA ALA A 137 -0.72 -10.38 10.73
C ALA A 137 -1.85 -11.25 10.12
N GLY A 138 -1.64 -11.74 8.90
CA GLY A 138 -2.54 -12.72 8.29
C GLY A 138 -2.66 -14.00 9.13
N ASN A 139 -3.52 -14.92 8.73
CA ASN A 139 -3.83 -16.16 9.45
C ASN A 139 -2.60 -17.04 9.80
N ASN A 140 -1.47 -16.83 9.12
CA ASN A 140 -0.20 -17.52 9.34
C ASN A 140 0.83 -16.69 10.13
N GLY A 141 0.42 -15.54 10.67
CA GLY A 141 1.30 -14.61 11.39
C GLY A 141 2.19 -13.74 10.50
N SER A 142 2.07 -13.82 9.17
CA SER A 142 2.84 -13.01 8.23
C SER A 142 2.18 -11.67 7.95
N GLN A 143 2.99 -10.65 7.72
CA GLN A 143 2.53 -9.29 7.42
C GLN A 143 2.26 -9.13 5.92
N TYR A 144 1.02 -8.75 5.54
CA TYR A 144 0.61 -8.53 4.15
C TYR A 144 0.22 -7.09 3.85
N ALA A 145 0.08 -6.24 4.87
CA ALA A 145 -0.23 -4.84 4.72
C ALA A 145 0.41 -4.03 5.86
N LEU A 146 0.67 -2.74 5.64
CA LEU A 146 1.06 -1.80 6.68
C LEU A 146 -0.12 -0.88 7.00
N PRO A 147 -0.31 -0.50 8.28
CA PRO A 147 -1.41 0.38 8.65
C PRO A 147 -1.23 1.77 8.02
N TYR A 148 -2.29 2.29 7.41
CA TYR A 148 -2.36 3.64 6.88
C TYR A 148 -3.06 4.59 7.86
N GLU A 149 -4.19 4.15 8.42
CA GLU A 149 -4.98 4.92 9.38
C GLU A 149 -5.56 4.00 10.46
N ILE A 150 -5.95 4.58 11.58
CA ILE A 150 -6.65 3.89 12.66
C ILE A 150 -7.87 4.72 13.04
N ASN A 151 -9.04 4.10 13.01
CA ASN A 151 -10.30 4.67 13.46
C ASN A 151 -10.77 3.94 14.72
N PRO A 152 -10.36 4.38 15.93
CA PRO A 152 -10.76 3.74 17.16
C PRO A 152 -12.24 4.01 17.45
N THR A 153 -12.99 2.98 17.80
CA THR A 153 -14.31 3.16 18.40
C THR A 153 -14.11 3.57 19.85
N ILE A 154 -14.61 4.74 20.21
CA ILE A 154 -14.53 5.25 21.57
C ILE A 154 -15.94 5.43 22.15
N MET A 155 -16.09 5.15 23.44
CA MET A 155 -17.28 5.46 24.19
C MET A 155 -17.12 6.83 24.85
N CYS A 156 -18.00 7.77 24.53
CA CYS A 156 -18.07 9.05 25.19
C CYS A 156 -19.18 9.01 26.24
N ILE A 157 -18.88 9.51 27.43
CA ILE A 157 -19.85 9.62 28.52
C ILE A 157 -19.99 11.09 28.94
N ASN A 158 -21.23 11.50 29.25
CA ASN A 158 -21.45 12.76 29.87
C ASN A 158 -21.40 12.58 31.41
N HIS A 159 -20.27 12.94 31.99
CA HIS A 159 -20.00 12.74 33.41
C HIS A 159 -21.00 13.50 34.30
N ASP A 160 -21.39 14.72 33.92
CA ASP A 160 -22.30 15.54 34.71
C ASP A 160 -23.71 14.93 34.75
N LEU A 161 -24.15 14.35 33.61
CA LEU A 161 -25.43 13.65 33.55
C LEU A 161 -25.42 12.39 34.42
N LEU A 162 -24.37 11.59 34.33
CA LEU A 162 -24.22 10.36 35.13
C LEU A 162 -24.21 10.66 36.63
N THR A 163 -23.50 11.72 37.04
CA THR A 163 -23.44 12.15 38.44
C THR A 163 -24.81 12.61 38.92
N LYS A 164 -25.54 13.37 38.10
CA LYS A 164 -26.88 13.83 38.40
C LYS A 164 -27.87 12.68 38.60
N GLU A 165 -27.77 11.63 37.83
CA GLU A 165 -28.59 10.42 37.89
C GLU A 165 -28.10 9.40 38.91
N GLY A 166 -27.05 9.72 39.69
CA GLY A 166 -26.50 8.85 40.72
C GLY A 166 -25.68 7.66 40.20
N ILE A 167 -25.31 7.64 38.90
CA ILE A 167 -24.51 6.61 38.32
C ILE A 167 -23.04 6.94 38.56
N LEU A 168 -22.45 6.34 39.59
CA LEU A 168 -21.10 6.64 40.03
C LEU A 168 -20.00 5.84 39.31
N SER A 169 -20.37 4.77 38.63
CA SER A 169 -19.39 3.90 37.91
C SER A 169 -20.07 3.10 36.79
N LEU A 170 -19.42 3.05 35.64
CA LEU A 170 -19.80 2.17 34.52
C LEU A 170 -19.35 0.71 34.70
N ILE A 171 -18.59 0.43 35.76
CA ILE A 171 -18.05 -0.92 36.03
C ILE A 171 -19.07 -1.84 36.68
N HIS A 172 -20.21 -1.27 37.16
CA HIS A 172 -21.23 -2.02 37.89
C HIS A 172 -22.55 -2.20 37.10
N ILE A 173 -22.52 -2.06 35.78
CA ILE A 173 -23.64 -2.40 34.90
C ILE A 173 -23.43 -3.77 34.29
#